data_1b23d89e0a6df3657bc054788bd45a56
#
_entry.id   1b23d89e0a6df3657bc054788bd45a56
#
_cell.length_a   1.000
_cell.length_b   1.000
_cell.length_c   1.000
_cell.angle_alpha   90.00
_cell.angle_beta   90.00
_cell.angle_gamma   90.00
#
_symmetry.space_group_name_H-M   'P 1'
#
loop_
_entity.id
_entity.type
_entity.pdbx_description
1 polymer ?
#
loop_
_entity_poly.entity_id
_entity_poly.type
_entity_poly.pdbx_seq_one_letter_code
_entity_poly.pdbx_strand_id
1 'polypeptide(L)'
;MIHSNFMNAQAINSDPSIMMGKPVVGGTRVTVELILEKLSAGESIDQIIESHPMLTHEGVLAALAFAAKTLRADVVYPLSAATK
;
A
#
# COMPACT_ATOMS: atom_id res chain seq x y z
N MET A 1 15.77 16.60 -6.67
CA MET A 1 15.80 16.65 -5.98
C MET A 1 15.09 16.73 -4.77
N ILE A 2 14.91 17.57 -4.26
CA ILE A 2 14.31 17.67 -3.06
C ILE A 2 12.94 17.17 -2.99
N HIS A 3 12.21 17.38 -4.01
CA HIS A 3 10.88 16.92 -3.98
C HIS A 3 10.81 15.43 -4.00
N SER A 4 11.82 14.75 -4.45
CA SER A 4 11.72 13.33 -4.38
C SER A 4 11.76 12.83 -2.97
N ASN A 5 12.46 13.48 -2.08
CA ASN A 5 12.42 13.08 -0.72
C ASN A 5 11.06 13.24 -0.14
N PHE A 6 10.44 14.34 -0.46
CA PHE A 6 9.15 14.61 -0.01
C PHE A 6 8.19 13.58 -0.45
N MET A 7 8.30 13.12 -1.66
CA MET A 7 7.40 12.14 -2.15
C MET A 7 7.60 10.79 -1.56
N ASN A 8 8.77 10.55 -1.00
CA ASN A 8 9.06 9.26 -0.41
C ASN A 8 8.76 9.21 1.05
N ALA A 9 8.15 10.25 1.60
CA ALA A 9 7.92 10.31 3.01
C ALA A 9 7.12 9.12 3.52
N GLN A 10 6.23 8.57 2.71
CA GLN A 10 5.50 7.39 3.13
C GLN A 10 5.63 6.29 2.10
N ALA A 11 6.87 5.98 1.76
CA ALA A 11 7.11 4.86 0.87
C ALA A 11 6.83 3.55 1.60
N ILE A 12 6.64 2.50 0.84
CA ILE A 12 6.35 1.20 1.44
C ILE A 12 7.66 0.55 1.87
N ASN A 13 7.68 0.05 3.08
CA ASN A 13 8.85 -0.60 3.67
C ASN A 13 8.52 -2.01 4.12
N SER A 14 9.55 -2.85 4.17
CA SER A 14 9.42 -4.15 4.79
C SER A 14 10.60 -4.31 5.75
N ASP A 15 10.32 -4.67 6.97
CA ASP A 15 11.36 -4.81 7.99
C ASP A 15 10.95 -6.00 8.84
N PRO A 16 11.81 -7.02 8.96
CA PRO A 16 11.43 -8.21 9.72
C PRO A 16 11.01 -7.93 11.15
N SER A 17 11.45 -6.81 11.71
CA SER A 17 11.10 -6.48 13.08
C SER A 17 9.77 -5.74 13.18
N ILE A 18 9.16 -5.41 12.05
CA ILE A 18 7.90 -4.68 12.05
C ILE A 18 6.87 -5.53 11.32
N MET A 19 5.80 -5.88 12.01
CA MET A 19 4.69 -6.64 11.43
C MET A 19 5.17 -7.88 10.69
N MET A 20 6.22 -8.51 11.25
CA MET A 20 6.77 -9.75 10.71
C MET A 20 7.23 -9.63 9.26
N GLY A 21 7.71 -8.47 8.89
CA GLY A 21 8.25 -8.27 7.55
C GLY A 21 7.22 -7.97 6.49
N LYS A 22 5.96 -7.83 6.87
CA LYS A 22 4.94 -7.47 5.88
C LYS A 22 5.16 -6.05 5.39
N PRO A 23 4.83 -5.76 4.15
CA PRO A 23 4.96 -4.39 3.65
C PRO A 23 4.07 -3.44 4.44
N VAL A 24 4.65 -2.37 4.92
CA VAL A 24 3.92 -1.36 5.67
C VAL A 24 4.19 0.01 5.06
N VAL A 25 3.29 0.94 5.33
CA VAL A 25 3.50 2.32 4.93
C VAL A 25 4.56 2.90 5.84
N GLY A 26 5.58 3.51 5.26
CA GLY A 26 6.72 4.02 6.01
C GLY A 26 6.31 4.95 7.14
N GLY A 27 6.96 4.78 8.27
CA GLY A 27 6.63 5.56 9.45
C GLY A 27 5.42 5.08 10.20
N THR A 28 4.82 3.97 9.78
CA THR A 28 3.63 3.44 10.46
C THR A 28 3.77 1.95 10.63
N ARG A 29 2.80 1.35 11.30
CA ARG A 29 2.69 -0.10 11.35
C ARG A 29 1.49 -0.57 10.55
N VAL A 30 0.98 0.28 9.69
CA VAL A 30 -0.19 -0.06 8.89
C VAL A 30 0.28 -0.81 7.66
N THR A 31 -0.19 -2.04 7.50
CA THR A 31 0.24 -2.86 6.38
C THR A 31 -0.51 -2.50 5.12
N VAL A 32 0.12 -2.77 4.00
CA VAL A 32 -0.55 -2.62 2.71
C VAL A 32 -1.79 -3.52 2.68
N GLU A 33 -1.64 -4.71 3.22
CA GLU A 33 -2.73 -5.67 3.26
C GLU A 33 -3.96 -5.12 3.98
N LEU A 34 -3.74 -4.47 5.12
CA LEU A 34 -4.85 -3.89 5.87
C LEU A 34 -5.55 -2.80 5.09
N ILE A 35 -4.78 -1.96 4.41
CA ILE A 35 -5.36 -0.91 3.61
C ILE A 35 -6.25 -1.49 2.51
N LEU A 36 -5.75 -2.53 1.85
CA LEU A 36 -6.54 -3.17 0.81
C LEU A 36 -7.82 -3.77 1.37
N GLU A 37 -7.73 -4.39 2.53
CA GLU A 37 -8.90 -4.98 3.15
C GLU A 37 -9.95 -3.94 3.48
N LYS A 38 -9.52 -2.80 4.02
CA LYS A 38 -10.46 -1.76 4.37
C LYS A 38 -11.13 -1.17 3.14
N LEU A 39 -10.36 -0.94 2.10
CA LEU A 39 -10.94 -0.44 0.86
C LEU A 39 -11.92 -1.45 0.27
N SER A 40 -11.58 -2.73 0.34
CA SER A 40 -12.48 -3.75 -0.20
C SER A 40 -13.77 -3.85 0.60
N ALA A 41 -13.73 -3.43 1.85
CA ALA A 41 -14.92 -3.42 2.68
C ALA A 41 -15.76 -2.16 2.48
N GLY A 42 -15.32 -1.27 1.61
CA GLY A 42 -16.10 -0.08 1.31
C GLY A 42 -15.67 1.18 2.05
N GLU A 43 -14.61 1.10 2.83
CA GLU A 43 -14.14 2.30 3.51
C GLU A 43 -13.49 3.24 2.51
N SER A 44 -13.63 4.53 2.75
CA SER A 44 -12.97 5.51 1.92
C SER A 44 -11.56 5.76 2.44
N ILE A 45 -10.73 6.38 1.63
CA ILE A 45 -9.38 6.75 2.05
C ILE A 45 -9.46 7.66 3.26
N ASP A 46 -10.37 8.60 3.27
CA ASP A 46 -10.52 9.51 4.39
C ASP A 46 -10.87 8.76 5.68
N GLN A 47 -11.72 7.76 5.58
CA GLN A 47 -12.07 6.97 6.75
C GLN A 47 -10.88 6.19 7.27
N ILE A 48 -10.06 5.67 6.38
CA ILE A 48 -8.88 4.93 6.77
C ILE A 48 -7.90 5.86 7.49
N ILE A 49 -7.71 7.06 6.97
CA ILE A 49 -6.82 8.03 7.59
C ILE A 49 -7.35 8.44 8.95
N GLU A 50 -8.65 8.53 9.07
CA GLU A 50 -9.25 8.89 10.34
C GLU A 50 -8.93 7.85 11.40
N SER A 51 -8.96 6.59 11.04
CA SER A 51 -8.65 5.51 11.96
C SER A 51 -7.15 5.35 12.20
N HIS A 52 -6.34 5.81 11.27
CA HIS A 52 -4.89 5.67 11.36
C HIS A 52 -4.24 7.00 11.06
N PRO A 53 -4.22 7.91 12.04
CA PRO A 53 -3.77 9.28 11.80
C PRO A 53 -2.34 9.43 11.31
N MET A 54 -1.53 8.38 11.43
CA MET A 54 -0.17 8.44 10.92
C MET A 54 -0.12 8.30 9.40
N LEU A 55 -1.22 7.87 8.79
CA LEU A 55 -1.25 7.74 7.34
C LEU A 55 -1.56 9.06 6.68
N THR A 56 -1.01 9.25 5.48
CA THR A 56 -1.40 10.37 4.65
C THR A 56 -2.12 9.80 3.43
N HIS A 57 -2.74 10.68 2.70
CA HIS A 57 -3.40 10.30 1.45
C HIS A 57 -2.38 9.67 0.51
N GLU A 58 -1.20 10.28 0.41
CA GLU A 58 -0.14 9.74 -0.44
C GLU A 58 0.32 8.37 0.02
N GLY A 59 0.33 8.13 1.32
CA GLY A 59 0.71 6.84 1.85
C GLY A 59 -0.24 5.75 1.41
N VAL A 60 -1.54 6.06 1.41
CA VAL A 60 -2.53 5.09 0.95
C VAL A 60 -2.36 4.84 -0.54
N LEU A 61 -2.13 5.90 -1.32
CA LEU A 61 -1.91 5.72 -2.75
C LEU A 61 -0.65 4.92 -3.03
N ALA A 62 0.40 5.12 -2.22
CA ALA A 62 1.62 4.34 -2.37
C ALA A 62 1.37 2.87 -2.09
N ALA A 63 0.51 2.56 -1.12
CA ALA A 63 0.15 1.19 -0.83
C ALA A 63 -0.56 0.54 -2.01
N LEU A 64 -1.47 1.28 -2.64
CA LEU A 64 -2.18 0.77 -3.80
C LEU A 64 -1.23 0.54 -4.96
N ALA A 65 -0.31 1.47 -5.18
CA ALA A 65 0.65 1.33 -6.26
C ALA A 65 1.57 0.14 -6.02
N PHE A 66 1.97 -0.06 -4.76
CA PHE A 66 2.80 -1.19 -4.41
C PHE A 66 2.07 -2.50 -4.69
N ALA A 67 0.80 -2.58 -4.32
CA ALA A 67 0.02 -3.78 -4.54
C ALA A 67 -0.11 -4.09 -6.02
N ALA A 68 -0.39 -3.07 -6.81
CA ALA A 68 -0.53 -3.25 -8.25
C ALA A 68 0.77 -3.74 -8.87
N LYS A 69 1.88 -3.17 -8.44
CA LYS A 69 3.17 -3.56 -8.95
C LYS A 69 3.52 -4.99 -8.57
N THR A 70 3.22 -5.36 -7.34
CA THR A 70 3.48 -6.70 -6.86
C THR A 70 2.69 -7.73 -7.65
N LEU A 71 1.45 -7.45 -7.90
CA LEU A 71 0.63 -8.36 -8.67
C LEU A 71 1.12 -8.50 -10.09
N ARG A 72 1.56 -7.42 -10.69
CA ARG A 72 2.11 -7.50 -12.05
C ARG A 72 3.37 -8.31 -12.10
N ALA A 73 4.18 -8.22 -11.07
CA ALA A 73 5.47 -8.91 -11.07
C ALA A 73 5.33 -10.40 -10.80
N ASP A 74 4.37 -10.76 -9.96
CA ASP A 74 4.27 -12.13 -9.49
C ASP A 74 3.30 -13.01 -10.23
N VAL A 75 2.44 -12.42 -11.00
CA VAL A 75 1.36 -13.19 -11.62
C VAL A 75 1.62 -13.31 -13.11
N VAL A 76 1.48 -14.55 -13.59
CA VAL A 76 1.53 -14.78 -15.00
C VAL A 76 0.11 -15.00 -15.45
N TYR A 77 -0.37 -14.15 -16.33
CA TYR A 77 -1.75 -14.22 -16.76
C TYR A 77 -1.90 -15.08 -17.97
N PRO A 78 -2.64 -16.15 -17.87
CA PRO A 78 -2.98 -16.89 -19.07
C PRO A 78 -3.80 -16.00 -19.96
N LEU A 79 -3.57 -16.04 -21.22
CA LEU A 79 -4.26 -15.14 -22.13
C LEU A 79 -5.76 -15.30 -22.05
N SER A 80 -6.20 -16.50 -21.96
CA SER A 80 -7.63 -16.73 -21.93
C SER A 80 -8.25 -16.14 -20.68
N ALA A 81 -7.57 -16.20 -19.59
CA ALA A 81 -8.09 -15.67 -18.35
C ALA A 81 -8.06 -14.15 -18.39
N ALA A 82 -7.10 -13.64 -19.06
CA ALA A 82 -6.96 -12.20 -19.09
C ALA A 82 -8.10 -11.53 -19.81
N THR A 83 -8.69 -12.26 -20.67
CA THR A 83 -9.73 -11.64 -21.36
C THR A 83 -10.94 -11.53 -20.55
N LYS A 84 -11.09 -11.74 -19.94
CA LYS A 84 -12.31 -11.63 -19.39
C LYS A 84 -12.78 -10.68 -19.17
#